data_878a7bdf37c28bc62e45c966d8ba232a
#
_entry.id   878a7bdf37c28bc62e45c966d8ba232a
#
_cell.length_a   1.000
_cell.length_b   1.000
_cell.length_c   1.000
_cell.angle_alpha   90.00
_cell.angle_beta   90.00
_cell.angle_gamma   90.00
#
_symmetry.space_group_name_H-M   'P 1'
#
loop_
_entity.id
_entity.type
_entity.pdbx_description
1 polymer ?
#
loop_
_entity_poly.entity_id
_entity_poly.type
_entity_poly.pdbx_seq_one_letter_code
_entity_poly.pdbx_strand_id
1 'polypeptide(L)'
;MSIVCLESLTFGLGHLVRAADALGERLTLLTRDRSYYTYELDRLPADALDVVETETFDVDGLTALLERSPRPRGLISSTDTWTLVAAELAERLGLPGLDPAVLRLTRDKSAVRRRLYEAGLTRGRAVPVTGAGPETAEAILKEPGLPAVLKDTAGTGSQNVWLVRDPAELDAVLAEAAGREFRGRLFAEPYFAGPVYSAETLGWDGRTRLLGVSSRLMSPEPYFREEITAFPVAFPEPRRAALERWLGDVLAAVGYTDRFAHVEFVLTADGPEVVEINPRIGGALVGEGLCRALGVNVYEALVEAALGRRPALMDAEPPGGPAVAFVLGYPAAPGVFTGVAGLERLAGLPGSPAWYPVRAPGDLVEHLADSRGYAGIVYAEGDTAELATHHAVAAANALRVLTEPAGPTSAPGPVPVLGPAPDPAPAPGAAGEGGGGGADGG
;
A
#
# COMPACT_ATOMS: atom_id res chain seq x y z
N MET A 1 7.28 -25.75 -8.96
CA MET A 1 6.62 -24.51 -8.52
C MET A 1 5.16 -24.60 -8.92
N SER A 2 4.21 -24.38 -8.02
CA SER A 2 2.81 -24.30 -8.44
C SER A 2 2.27 -22.87 -8.36
N ILE A 3 2.58 -22.14 -7.31
CA ILE A 3 2.31 -20.69 -7.20
C ILE A 3 3.62 -19.95 -6.97
N VAL A 4 3.84 -18.90 -7.72
CA VAL A 4 4.98 -18.00 -7.53
C VAL A 4 4.48 -16.73 -6.84
N CYS A 5 5.13 -16.34 -5.74
CA CYS A 5 4.99 -15.04 -5.12
C CYS A 5 6.21 -14.19 -5.50
N LEU A 6 5.98 -13.13 -6.25
CA LEU A 6 7.01 -12.14 -6.59
C LEU A 6 6.97 -11.04 -5.55
N GLU A 7 7.87 -11.10 -4.61
CA GLU A 7 7.90 -10.29 -3.40
C GLU A 7 6.56 -10.30 -2.64
N SER A 8 6.61 -10.15 -1.36
CA SER A 8 5.45 -10.09 -0.47
C SER A 8 5.50 -8.85 0.40
N LEU A 9 4.38 -8.48 1.01
CA LEU A 9 4.40 -7.60 2.16
C LEU A 9 5.23 -8.22 3.29
N THR A 10 5.80 -7.39 4.16
CA THR A 10 6.61 -7.82 5.32
C THR A 10 5.86 -8.82 6.20
N PHE A 11 4.53 -8.70 6.29
CA PHE A 11 3.66 -9.62 7.01
C PHE A 11 2.62 -10.23 6.08
N GLY A 12 2.26 -11.49 6.34
CA GLY A 12 1.25 -12.23 5.57
C GLY A 12 1.81 -13.40 4.74
N LEU A 13 3.13 -13.55 4.64
CA LEU A 13 3.75 -14.69 3.92
C LEU A 13 3.31 -16.03 4.53
N GLY A 14 3.25 -16.13 5.85
CA GLY A 14 2.78 -17.33 6.54
C GLY A 14 1.30 -17.65 6.24
N HIS A 15 0.45 -16.64 6.08
CA HIS A 15 -0.93 -16.84 5.63
C HIS A 15 -0.98 -17.33 4.18
N LEU A 16 -0.15 -16.77 3.31
CA LEU A 16 -0.09 -17.15 1.90
C LEU A 16 0.41 -18.60 1.72
N VAL A 17 1.40 -19.02 2.52
CA VAL A 17 1.87 -20.41 2.54
C VAL A 17 0.73 -21.36 2.93
N ARG A 18 0.02 -21.07 4.02
CA ARG A 18 -1.12 -21.88 4.46
C ARG A 18 -2.26 -21.91 3.44
N ALA A 19 -2.51 -20.76 2.76
CA ALA A 19 -3.51 -20.66 1.70
C ALA A 19 -3.16 -21.53 0.50
N ALA A 20 -1.90 -21.53 0.08
CA ALA A 20 -1.44 -22.39 -1.01
C ALA A 20 -1.58 -23.87 -0.64
N ASP A 21 -1.12 -24.26 0.54
CA ASP A 21 -1.21 -25.62 1.04
C ASP A 21 -2.66 -26.13 1.14
N ALA A 22 -3.57 -25.31 1.67
CA ALA A 22 -5.00 -25.62 1.75
C ALA A 22 -5.64 -25.89 0.38
N LEU A 23 -5.10 -25.32 -0.67
CA LEU A 23 -5.55 -25.51 -2.06
C LEU A 23 -4.74 -26.58 -2.81
N GLY A 24 -3.83 -27.29 -2.13
CA GLY A 24 -2.97 -28.33 -2.69
C GLY A 24 -1.86 -27.78 -3.60
N GLU A 25 -1.46 -26.53 -3.40
CA GLU A 25 -0.43 -25.85 -4.15
C GLU A 25 0.82 -25.62 -3.31
N ARG A 26 2.00 -25.60 -3.95
CA ARG A 26 3.25 -25.23 -3.28
C ARG A 26 3.63 -23.82 -3.65
N LEU A 27 4.02 -23.02 -2.65
CA LEU A 27 4.48 -21.64 -2.84
C LEU A 27 5.98 -21.59 -3.09
N THR A 28 6.38 -20.72 -4.03
CA THR A 28 7.78 -20.30 -4.22
C THR A 28 7.85 -18.79 -4.12
N LEU A 29 8.64 -18.27 -3.21
CA LEU A 29 8.92 -16.83 -3.06
C LEU A 29 10.12 -16.47 -3.96
N LEU A 30 9.94 -15.55 -4.90
CA LEU A 30 11.03 -14.87 -5.59
C LEU A 30 11.25 -13.53 -4.91
N THR A 31 12.46 -13.26 -4.45
CA THR A 31 12.81 -12.04 -3.72
C THR A 31 14.19 -11.55 -4.08
N ARG A 32 14.41 -10.25 -3.95
CA ARG A 32 15.74 -9.62 -4.08
C ARG A 32 16.58 -9.83 -2.83
N ASP A 33 15.93 -9.92 -1.67
CA ASP A 33 16.59 -10.03 -0.40
C ASP A 33 15.72 -10.80 0.60
N ARG A 34 16.16 -12.00 0.93
CA ARG A 34 15.51 -12.89 1.89
C ARG A 34 15.38 -12.26 3.28
N SER A 35 16.28 -11.35 3.63
CA SER A 35 16.31 -10.76 4.97
C SER A 35 15.04 -9.95 5.30
N TYR A 36 14.34 -9.43 4.31
CA TYR A 36 13.06 -8.74 4.50
C TYR A 36 11.97 -9.60 5.13
N TYR A 37 12.08 -10.93 5.00
CA TYR A 37 11.09 -11.89 5.44
C TYR A 37 11.53 -12.72 6.65
N THR A 38 12.64 -12.37 7.30
CA THR A 38 13.23 -13.14 8.41
C THR A 38 12.19 -13.42 9.49
N TYR A 39 11.38 -12.42 9.88
CA TYR A 39 10.33 -12.58 10.89
C TYR A 39 9.32 -13.68 10.54
N GLU A 40 8.87 -13.73 9.31
CA GLU A 40 7.91 -14.73 8.82
C GLU A 40 8.58 -16.08 8.59
N LEU A 41 9.76 -16.09 7.96
CA LEU A 41 10.50 -17.32 7.63
C LEU A 41 10.92 -18.09 8.86
N ASP A 42 11.33 -17.42 9.94
CA ASP A 42 11.72 -18.06 11.21
C ASP A 42 10.55 -18.75 11.93
N ARG A 43 9.31 -18.45 11.52
CA ARG A 43 8.08 -19.01 12.10
C ARG A 43 7.45 -20.09 11.24
N LEU A 44 8.00 -20.32 10.06
CA LEU A 44 7.53 -21.36 9.14
C LEU A 44 8.41 -22.60 9.26
N PRO A 45 7.85 -23.81 9.02
CA PRO A 45 8.67 -25.00 8.79
C PRO A 45 9.67 -24.78 7.66
N ALA A 46 10.87 -25.32 7.78
CA ALA A 46 11.97 -25.08 6.83
C ALA A 46 11.64 -25.48 5.38
N ASP A 47 10.71 -26.40 5.20
CA ASP A 47 10.23 -26.92 3.91
C ASP A 47 8.87 -26.35 3.46
N ALA A 48 8.33 -25.36 4.19
CA ALA A 48 6.99 -24.82 3.92
C ALA A 48 6.90 -24.08 2.56
N LEU A 49 7.98 -23.46 2.12
CA LEU A 49 8.07 -22.82 0.80
C LEU A 49 9.50 -22.85 0.26
N ASP A 50 9.63 -22.68 -1.04
CA ASP A 50 10.92 -22.46 -1.68
C ASP A 50 11.19 -20.95 -1.73
N VAL A 51 12.41 -20.52 -1.39
CA VAL A 51 12.85 -19.12 -1.50
C VAL A 51 13.99 -19.05 -2.51
N VAL A 52 13.80 -18.23 -3.55
CA VAL A 52 14.80 -17.99 -4.59
C VAL A 52 15.14 -16.51 -4.61
N GLU A 53 16.40 -16.21 -4.30
CA GLU A 53 16.92 -14.84 -4.41
C GLU A 53 17.30 -14.54 -5.86
N THR A 54 16.73 -13.48 -6.41
CA THR A 54 16.90 -13.08 -7.81
C THR A 54 16.60 -11.59 -7.99
N GLU A 55 16.99 -11.00 -9.14
CA GLU A 55 16.58 -9.63 -9.47
C GLU A 55 15.10 -9.58 -9.88
N THR A 56 14.26 -9.05 -9.01
CA THR A 56 12.80 -9.09 -9.15
C THR A 56 12.21 -7.97 -10.01
N PHE A 57 13.04 -7.05 -10.53
CA PHE A 57 12.64 -6.08 -11.54
C PHE A 57 13.01 -6.48 -12.97
N ASP A 58 13.85 -7.50 -13.13
CA ASP A 58 14.24 -8.02 -14.45
C ASP A 58 13.16 -8.98 -14.99
N VAL A 59 12.17 -8.43 -15.69
CA VAL A 59 11.06 -9.20 -16.26
C VAL A 59 11.56 -10.25 -17.27
N ASP A 60 12.62 -9.95 -18.03
CA ASP A 60 13.17 -10.89 -19.01
C ASP A 60 13.90 -12.05 -18.33
N GLY A 61 14.73 -11.75 -17.32
CA GLY A 61 15.39 -12.75 -16.50
C GLY A 61 14.40 -13.63 -15.72
N LEU A 62 13.36 -13.03 -15.14
CA LEU A 62 12.29 -13.76 -14.46
C LEU A 62 11.50 -14.67 -15.43
N THR A 63 11.18 -14.18 -16.62
CA THR A 63 10.52 -15.00 -17.66
C THR A 63 11.38 -16.22 -17.98
N ALA A 64 12.67 -16.02 -18.27
CA ALA A 64 13.59 -17.10 -18.59
C ALA A 64 13.79 -18.09 -17.41
N LEU A 65 13.77 -17.60 -16.16
CA LEU A 65 13.82 -18.43 -14.96
C LEU A 65 12.58 -19.34 -14.85
N LEU A 66 11.39 -18.76 -15.04
CA LEU A 66 10.12 -19.48 -14.87
C LEU A 66 9.80 -20.43 -16.04
N GLU A 67 10.30 -20.16 -17.24
CA GLU A 67 10.19 -21.07 -18.39
C GLU A 67 11.08 -22.32 -18.25
N ARG A 68 12.21 -22.24 -17.56
CA ARG A 68 13.11 -23.39 -17.32
C ARG A 68 12.63 -24.32 -16.21
N SER A 69 11.80 -23.82 -15.30
CA SER A 69 11.23 -24.56 -14.16
C SER A 69 9.93 -25.26 -14.59
N PRO A 70 9.39 -26.18 -13.81
CA PRO A 70 7.99 -26.55 -13.98
C PRO A 70 7.14 -25.28 -14.01
N ARG A 71 6.39 -25.08 -15.10
CA ARG A 71 5.63 -23.84 -15.35
C ARG A 71 4.72 -23.53 -14.16
N PRO A 72 4.75 -22.31 -13.61
CA PRO A 72 3.85 -21.93 -12.51
C PRO A 72 2.39 -21.96 -13.00
N ARG A 73 1.48 -22.26 -12.11
CA ARG A 73 0.03 -22.23 -12.34
C ARG A 73 -0.59 -20.89 -12.03
N GLY A 74 0.07 -20.09 -11.19
CA GLY A 74 -0.38 -18.76 -10.82
C GLY A 74 0.79 -17.90 -10.34
N LEU A 75 0.59 -16.59 -10.42
CA LEU A 75 1.54 -15.58 -9.98
C LEU A 75 0.83 -14.59 -9.06
N ILE A 76 1.47 -14.27 -7.95
CA ILE A 76 0.99 -13.33 -6.94
C ILE A 76 2.09 -12.30 -6.66
N SER A 77 1.71 -11.03 -6.47
CA SER A 77 2.47 -10.07 -5.67
C SER A 77 1.50 -9.36 -4.74
N SER A 78 1.88 -9.16 -3.50
CA SER A 78 1.07 -8.44 -2.52
C SER A 78 1.59 -7.03 -2.23
N THR A 79 2.52 -6.51 -3.04
CA THR A 79 3.15 -5.20 -2.84
C THR A 79 2.80 -4.24 -3.98
N ASP A 80 2.69 -2.95 -3.72
CA ASP A 80 2.47 -1.94 -4.77
C ASP A 80 3.61 -1.90 -5.78
N THR A 81 4.83 -2.09 -5.30
CA THR A 81 6.04 -1.96 -6.11
C THR A 81 6.10 -3.03 -7.19
N TRP A 82 5.80 -4.29 -6.86
CA TRP A 82 5.98 -5.42 -7.78
C TRP A 82 4.68 -5.92 -8.42
N THR A 83 3.51 -5.39 -8.04
CA THR A 83 2.24 -5.79 -8.65
C THR A 83 2.22 -5.58 -10.16
N LEU A 84 2.80 -4.46 -10.65
CA LEU A 84 2.91 -4.21 -12.10
C LEU A 84 3.85 -5.21 -12.78
N VAL A 85 5.03 -5.46 -12.20
CA VAL A 85 5.98 -6.47 -12.71
C VAL A 85 5.35 -7.86 -12.74
N ALA A 86 4.63 -8.22 -11.67
CA ALA A 86 3.90 -9.50 -11.62
C ALA A 86 2.82 -9.60 -12.71
N ALA A 87 2.12 -8.52 -13.01
CA ALA A 87 1.10 -8.52 -14.07
C ALA A 87 1.73 -8.66 -15.46
N GLU A 88 2.81 -7.94 -15.76
CA GLU A 88 3.55 -8.05 -17.02
C GLU A 88 4.14 -9.46 -17.20
N LEU A 89 4.65 -10.05 -16.13
CA LEU A 89 5.16 -11.42 -16.13
C LEU A 89 4.04 -12.44 -16.33
N ALA A 90 2.88 -12.25 -15.68
CA ALA A 90 1.71 -13.11 -15.88
C ALA A 90 1.22 -13.07 -17.32
N GLU A 91 1.15 -11.89 -17.95
CA GLU A 91 0.77 -11.71 -19.34
C GLU A 91 1.73 -12.46 -20.27
N ARG A 92 3.05 -12.30 -20.11
CA ARG A 92 4.08 -13.00 -20.90
C ARG A 92 3.99 -14.53 -20.78
N LEU A 93 3.72 -15.01 -19.59
CA LEU A 93 3.59 -16.44 -19.31
C LEU A 93 2.20 -17.00 -19.64
N GLY A 94 1.24 -16.17 -20.05
CA GLY A 94 -0.15 -16.58 -20.29
C GLY A 94 -0.82 -17.14 -19.04
N LEU A 95 -0.55 -16.54 -17.88
CA LEU A 95 -1.16 -16.86 -16.58
C LEU A 95 -2.32 -15.89 -16.29
N PRO A 96 -3.28 -16.28 -15.43
CA PRO A 96 -4.27 -15.34 -14.93
C PRO A 96 -3.60 -14.18 -14.20
N GLY A 97 -3.90 -12.96 -14.61
CA GLY A 97 -3.27 -11.74 -14.08
C GLY A 97 -4.18 -10.53 -14.16
N LEU A 98 -3.74 -9.43 -13.59
CA LEU A 98 -4.35 -8.11 -13.73
C LEU A 98 -3.86 -7.46 -15.04
N ASP A 99 -4.67 -6.57 -15.60
CA ASP A 99 -4.26 -5.76 -16.74
C ASP A 99 -3.16 -4.76 -16.33
N PRO A 100 -1.95 -4.83 -16.93
CA PRO A 100 -0.88 -3.89 -16.62
C PRO A 100 -1.26 -2.42 -16.87
N ALA A 101 -2.15 -2.13 -17.82
CA ALA A 101 -2.59 -0.76 -18.09
C ALA A 101 -3.44 -0.20 -16.94
N VAL A 102 -4.30 -1.01 -16.35
CA VAL A 102 -5.08 -0.65 -15.16
C VAL A 102 -4.17 -0.41 -13.96
N LEU A 103 -3.15 -1.24 -13.78
CA LEU A 103 -2.19 -1.07 -12.69
C LEU A 103 -1.33 0.20 -12.85
N ARG A 104 -0.94 0.55 -14.07
CA ARG A 104 -0.26 1.83 -14.34
C ARG A 104 -1.17 3.02 -14.00
N LEU A 105 -2.46 2.93 -14.34
CA LEU A 105 -3.45 3.96 -13.99
C LEU A 105 -3.61 4.10 -12.48
N THR A 106 -3.82 3.00 -11.74
CA THR A 106 -4.05 3.04 -10.28
C THR A 106 -2.83 3.54 -9.50
N ARG A 107 -1.62 3.38 -10.03
CA ARG A 107 -0.38 3.91 -9.44
C ARG A 107 -0.20 5.41 -9.61
N ASP A 108 -0.85 6.05 -10.58
CA ASP A 108 -0.82 7.51 -10.78
C ASP A 108 -2.04 8.15 -10.12
N LYS A 109 -1.86 8.67 -8.89
CA LYS A 109 -2.93 9.30 -8.11
C LYS A 109 -3.61 10.46 -8.86
N SER A 110 -2.87 11.20 -9.69
CA SER A 110 -3.41 12.28 -10.52
C SER A 110 -4.30 11.72 -11.63
N ALA A 111 -3.89 10.63 -12.27
CA ALA A 111 -4.70 9.95 -13.27
C ALA A 111 -5.98 9.33 -12.68
N VAL A 112 -5.87 8.72 -11.49
CA VAL A 112 -7.03 8.23 -10.72
C VAL A 112 -7.98 9.38 -10.43
N ARG A 113 -7.51 10.50 -9.87
CA ARG A 113 -8.36 11.67 -9.57
C ARG A 113 -9.07 12.18 -10.82
N ARG A 114 -8.38 12.28 -11.93
CA ARG A 114 -8.99 12.70 -13.21
C ARG A 114 -10.10 11.75 -13.65
N ARG A 115 -9.86 10.43 -13.61
CA ARG A 115 -10.89 9.43 -13.96
C ARG A 115 -12.11 9.52 -13.06
N LEU A 116 -11.91 9.67 -11.75
CA LEU A 116 -13.01 9.81 -10.80
C LEU A 116 -13.79 11.11 -11.02
N TYR A 117 -13.10 12.20 -11.39
CA TYR A 117 -13.76 13.46 -11.71
C TYR A 117 -14.62 13.34 -12.98
N GLU A 118 -14.09 12.75 -14.05
CA GLU A 118 -14.80 12.47 -15.29
C GLU A 118 -16.04 11.59 -15.08
N ALA A 119 -15.98 10.65 -14.12
CA ALA A 119 -17.08 9.79 -13.72
C ALA A 119 -18.06 10.43 -12.71
N GLY A 120 -17.81 11.65 -12.23
CA GLY A 120 -18.64 12.31 -11.22
C GLY A 120 -18.52 11.71 -9.81
N LEU A 121 -17.43 11.00 -9.52
CA LEU A 121 -17.18 10.29 -8.26
C LEU A 121 -16.26 11.05 -7.30
N THR A 122 -15.83 12.24 -7.66
CA THR A 122 -15.08 13.19 -6.82
C THR A 122 -15.45 14.63 -7.17
N ARG A 123 -15.32 15.54 -6.22
CA ARG A 123 -15.75 16.95 -6.38
C ARG A 123 -14.67 17.86 -6.92
N GLY A 124 -13.43 17.40 -7.02
CA GLY A 124 -12.34 18.27 -7.44
C GLY A 124 -11.36 17.60 -8.40
N ARG A 125 -10.71 18.44 -9.19
CA ARG A 125 -9.70 18.02 -10.16
C ARG A 125 -8.31 17.99 -9.54
N ALA A 126 -7.46 17.16 -10.14
CA ALA A 126 -6.02 17.22 -9.93
C ALA A 126 -5.40 18.19 -10.94
N VAL A 127 -4.49 19.03 -10.47
CA VAL A 127 -3.73 19.97 -11.28
C VAL A 127 -2.25 19.59 -11.20
N PRO A 128 -1.55 19.37 -12.32
CA PRO A 128 -0.13 19.08 -12.30
C PRO A 128 0.68 20.29 -11.80
N VAL A 129 1.67 20.04 -10.96
CA VAL A 129 2.64 21.08 -10.53
C VAL A 129 3.87 20.96 -11.42
N THR A 130 4.03 21.91 -12.35
CA THR A 130 5.06 21.87 -13.37
C THR A 130 6.29 22.74 -13.05
N GLY A 131 6.27 23.43 -11.92
CA GLY A 131 7.36 24.28 -11.44
C GLY A 131 6.94 25.11 -10.23
N ALA A 132 7.84 25.96 -9.75
CA ALA A 132 7.61 26.87 -8.63
C ALA A 132 7.24 28.32 -9.06
N GLY A 133 6.89 28.52 -10.31
CA GLY A 133 6.59 29.83 -10.85
C GLY A 133 5.16 30.31 -10.60
N PRO A 134 4.87 31.62 -10.81
CA PRO A 134 3.55 32.22 -10.61
C PRO A 134 2.43 31.56 -11.40
N GLU A 135 2.71 31.05 -12.59
CA GLU A 135 1.73 30.36 -13.44
C GLU A 135 1.20 29.08 -12.78
N THR A 136 2.09 28.34 -12.09
CA THR A 136 1.71 27.14 -11.33
C THR A 136 0.84 27.53 -10.13
N ALA A 137 1.22 28.56 -9.38
CA ALA A 137 0.43 29.05 -8.26
C ALA A 137 -0.96 29.54 -8.71
N GLU A 138 -1.05 30.32 -9.79
CA GLU A 138 -2.33 30.78 -10.37
C GLU A 138 -3.21 29.58 -10.80
N ALA A 139 -2.63 28.55 -11.42
CA ALA A 139 -3.36 27.36 -11.83
C ALA A 139 -3.97 26.65 -10.63
N ILE A 140 -3.21 26.49 -9.53
CA ILE A 140 -3.69 25.85 -8.29
C ILE A 140 -4.75 26.71 -7.60
N LEU A 141 -4.55 28.02 -7.52
CA LEU A 141 -5.53 28.95 -6.93
C LEU A 141 -6.86 28.97 -7.69
N LYS A 142 -6.81 28.79 -9.02
CA LYS A 142 -8.00 28.71 -9.87
C LYS A 142 -8.70 27.37 -9.73
N GLU A 143 -7.94 26.28 -9.71
CA GLU A 143 -8.39 24.91 -9.55
C GLU A 143 -7.19 24.05 -9.08
N PRO A 144 -7.27 23.32 -7.98
CA PRO A 144 -8.46 23.00 -7.18
C PRO A 144 -8.93 24.12 -6.23
N GLY A 145 -8.20 25.22 -6.11
CA GLY A 145 -8.40 26.24 -5.09
C GLY A 145 -7.76 25.85 -3.74
N LEU A 146 -8.00 26.65 -2.72
CA LEU A 146 -7.48 26.39 -1.36
C LEU A 146 -8.63 26.14 -0.39
N PRO A 147 -8.42 25.28 0.63
CA PRO A 147 -7.20 24.56 0.91
C PRO A 147 -6.95 23.41 -0.08
N ALA A 148 -5.68 23.15 -0.39
CA ALA A 148 -5.24 22.11 -1.31
C ALA A 148 -4.17 21.18 -0.68
N VAL A 149 -4.07 19.97 -1.21
CA VAL A 149 -2.98 19.04 -0.91
C VAL A 149 -2.07 18.93 -2.12
N LEU A 150 -0.78 19.18 -1.91
CA LEU A 150 0.26 18.91 -2.90
C LEU A 150 0.91 17.57 -2.54
N LYS A 151 1.01 16.65 -3.50
CA LYS A 151 1.61 15.32 -3.25
C LYS A 151 2.19 14.71 -4.52
N ASP A 152 3.09 13.74 -4.32
CA ASP A 152 3.70 12.94 -5.39
C ASP A 152 2.68 11.95 -5.98
N THR A 153 2.57 11.87 -7.31
CA THR A 153 1.65 10.95 -8.01
C THR A 153 1.93 9.49 -7.70
N ALA A 154 3.18 9.12 -7.44
CA ALA A 154 3.64 7.77 -7.11
C ALA A 154 4.21 7.65 -5.67
N GLY A 155 4.05 8.68 -4.85
CA GLY A 155 4.50 8.69 -3.45
C GLY A 155 3.78 7.63 -2.60
N THR A 156 4.48 7.08 -1.62
CA THR A 156 3.97 6.08 -0.67
C THR A 156 4.30 6.50 0.75
N GLY A 157 3.51 6.02 1.73
CA GLY A 157 3.82 6.20 3.16
C GLY A 157 3.86 7.66 3.61
N SER A 158 3.02 8.53 3.06
CA SER A 158 2.91 9.97 3.39
C SER A 158 4.15 10.80 3.06
N GLN A 159 5.03 10.31 2.18
CA GLN A 159 6.18 11.08 1.72
C GLN A 159 5.76 12.17 0.73
N ASN A 160 6.37 13.36 0.84
CA ASN A 160 6.10 14.49 -0.05
C ASN A 160 4.60 14.83 -0.14
N VAL A 161 3.98 15.05 1.02
CA VAL A 161 2.59 15.50 1.17
C VAL A 161 2.57 16.81 1.95
N TRP A 162 1.97 17.85 1.38
CA TRP A 162 1.81 19.17 2.00
C TRP A 162 0.36 19.62 1.93
N LEU A 163 -0.15 20.10 3.04
CA LEU A 163 -1.41 20.84 3.09
C LEU A 163 -1.11 22.34 2.98
N VAL A 164 -1.81 22.99 2.06
CA VAL A 164 -1.68 24.42 1.76
C VAL A 164 -3.02 25.09 1.95
N ARG A 165 -3.08 26.15 2.76
CA ARG A 165 -4.33 26.82 3.14
C ARG A 165 -4.49 28.20 2.54
N ASP A 166 -3.36 28.86 2.27
CA ASP A 166 -3.32 30.22 1.74
C ASP A 166 -2.21 30.39 0.70
N PRO A 167 -2.22 31.51 -0.06
CA PRO A 167 -1.23 31.75 -1.12
C PRO A 167 0.22 31.81 -0.61
N ALA A 168 0.46 32.26 0.63
CA ALA A 168 1.81 32.36 1.17
C ALA A 168 2.38 30.97 1.51
N GLU A 169 1.54 30.07 2.08
CA GLU A 169 1.89 28.67 2.25
C GLU A 169 2.14 27.98 0.90
N LEU A 170 1.35 28.30 -0.14
CA LEU A 170 1.53 27.74 -1.48
C LEU A 170 2.89 28.12 -2.06
N ASP A 171 3.27 29.40 -2.00
CA ASP A 171 4.57 29.85 -2.50
C ASP A 171 5.73 29.19 -1.74
N ALA A 172 5.63 29.07 -0.42
CA ALA A 172 6.63 28.40 0.41
C ALA A 172 6.79 26.92 0.04
N VAL A 173 5.68 26.19 -0.12
CA VAL A 173 5.67 24.77 -0.47
C VAL A 173 6.21 24.55 -1.90
N LEU A 174 5.84 25.39 -2.86
CA LEU A 174 6.37 25.30 -4.23
C LEU A 174 7.89 25.52 -4.26
N ALA A 175 8.40 26.47 -3.46
CA ALA A 175 9.83 26.72 -3.33
C ALA A 175 10.57 25.54 -2.65
N GLU A 176 9.99 24.96 -1.60
CA GLU A 176 10.53 23.76 -0.93
C GLU A 176 10.54 22.56 -1.89
N ALA A 177 9.45 22.32 -2.59
CA ALA A 177 9.29 21.18 -3.50
C ALA A 177 10.26 21.24 -4.69
N ALA A 178 10.65 22.43 -5.14
CA ALA A 178 11.61 22.60 -6.24
C ALA A 178 12.99 21.97 -5.98
N GLY A 179 13.35 21.75 -4.70
CA GLY A 179 14.61 21.11 -4.30
C GLY A 179 14.47 19.63 -3.94
N ARG A 180 13.29 19.02 -4.13
CA ARG A 180 13.04 17.62 -3.76
C ARG A 180 12.96 16.69 -4.96
N GLU A 181 13.35 15.44 -4.72
CA GLU A 181 13.13 14.35 -5.68
C GLU A 181 11.75 13.71 -5.46
N PHE A 182 11.08 13.40 -6.55
CA PHE A 182 9.78 12.74 -6.58
C PHE A 182 9.91 11.40 -7.30
N ARG A 183 9.14 10.41 -6.86
CA ARG A 183 9.04 9.12 -7.55
C ARG A 183 8.25 9.23 -8.85
N GLY A 184 7.26 10.10 -8.86
CA GLY A 184 6.47 10.43 -10.01
C GLY A 184 6.58 11.93 -10.30
N ARG A 185 5.45 12.60 -10.27
CA ARG A 185 5.33 14.05 -10.49
C ARG A 185 4.51 14.67 -9.37
N LEU A 186 4.82 15.91 -9.02
CA LEU A 186 4.01 16.63 -8.05
C LEU A 186 2.68 17.08 -8.71
N PHE A 187 1.58 16.97 -7.95
CA PHE A 187 0.28 17.50 -8.33
C PHE A 187 -0.45 18.09 -7.12
N ALA A 188 -1.41 18.95 -7.38
CA ALA A 188 -2.30 19.52 -6.37
C ALA A 188 -3.71 18.96 -6.54
N GLU A 189 -4.40 18.72 -5.44
CA GLU A 189 -5.82 18.31 -5.37
C GLU A 189 -6.53 19.03 -4.23
N PRO A 190 -7.89 19.08 -4.20
CA PRO A 190 -8.59 19.66 -3.07
C PRO A 190 -8.25 18.98 -1.77
N TYR A 191 -8.17 19.74 -0.69
CA TYR A 191 -8.14 19.16 0.65
C TYR A 191 -9.55 18.74 1.04
N PHE A 192 -9.72 17.46 1.38
CA PHE A 192 -10.96 16.91 1.88
C PHE A 192 -10.89 16.79 3.41
N ALA A 193 -11.72 17.57 4.10
CA ALA A 193 -11.78 17.56 5.56
C ALA A 193 -12.65 16.42 6.06
N GLY A 194 -12.10 15.60 6.95
CA GLY A 194 -12.80 14.48 7.57
C GLY A 194 -11.87 13.40 8.08
N PRO A 195 -12.39 12.39 8.79
CA PRO A 195 -11.61 11.23 9.20
C PRO A 195 -11.20 10.37 8.01
N VAL A 196 -9.99 9.81 8.10
CA VAL A 196 -9.43 8.91 7.11
C VAL A 196 -9.82 7.47 7.44
N TYR A 197 -10.21 6.74 6.42
CA TYR A 197 -10.52 5.31 6.47
C TYR A 197 -9.81 4.57 5.34
N SER A 198 -9.75 3.25 5.45
CA SER A 198 -9.48 2.39 4.31
C SER A 198 -10.53 1.28 4.23
N ALA A 199 -10.92 0.93 3.01
CA ALA A 199 -11.82 -0.16 2.72
C ALA A 199 -11.04 -1.30 2.07
N GLU A 200 -11.23 -2.51 2.60
CA GLU A 200 -10.72 -3.72 1.99
C GLU A 200 -11.83 -4.34 1.14
N THR A 201 -11.58 -4.46 -0.15
CA THR A 201 -12.54 -5.02 -1.10
C THR A 201 -11.95 -6.23 -1.82
N LEU A 202 -12.83 -7.10 -2.28
CA LEU A 202 -12.51 -8.20 -3.18
C LEU A 202 -13.40 -8.08 -4.42
N GLY A 203 -12.77 -8.03 -5.60
CA GLY A 203 -13.42 -7.98 -6.89
C GLY A 203 -13.34 -9.32 -7.63
N TRP A 204 -14.38 -9.65 -8.39
CA TRP A 204 -14.37 -10.73 -9.35
C TRP A 204 -15.46 -10.54 -10.40
N ASP A 205 -15.07 -10.58 -11.67
CA ASP A 205 -15.97 -10.48 -12.82
C ASP A 205 -16.91 -9.25 -12.74
N GLY A 206 -16.32 -8.10 -12.42
CA GLY A 206 -17.02 -6.82 -12.33
C GLY A 206 -17.85 -6.61 -11.05
N ARG A 207 -17.96 -7.60 -10.18
CA ARG A 207 -18.62 -7.45 -8.87
C ARG A 207 -17.59 -7.13 -7.79
N THR A 208 -17.83 -6.09 -7.03
CA THR A 208 -17.03 -5.72 -5.85
C THR A 208 -17.78 -6.14 -4.58
N ARG A 209 -17.06 -6.75 -3.64
CA ARG A 209 -17.51 -7.06 -2.29
C ARG A 209 -16.69 -6.27 -1.27
N LEU A 210 -17.36 -5.55 -0.37
CA LEU A 210 -16.72 -4.90 0.77
C LEU A 210 -16.48 -5.93 1.89
N LEU A 211 -15.24 -6.24 2.19
CA LEU A 211 -14.85 -7.13 3.28
C LEU A 211 -14.92 -6.41 4.63
N GLY A 212 -14.55 -5.13 4.68
CA GLY A 212 -14.65 -4.29 5.85
C GLY A 212 -13.93 -2.96 5.70
N VAL A 213 -14.04 -2.13 6.72
CA VAL A 213 -13.45 -0.79 6.77
C VAL A 213 -12.56 -0.67 7.98
N SER A 214 -11.37 -0.13 7.79
CA SER A 214 -10.45 0.25 8.87
C SER A 214 -10.56 1.75 9.16
N SER A 215 -10.52 2.13 10.43
CA SER A 215 -10.19 3.52 10.81
C SER A 215 -8.69 3.74 10.67
N ARG A 216 -8.30 4.97 10.32
CA ARG A 216 -6.89 5.37 10.23
C ARG A 216 -6.72 6.67 11.02
N LEU A 217 -6.11 6.59 12.19
CA LEU A 217 -5.77 7.75 12.98
C LEU A 217 -4.39 8.24 12.55
N MET A 218 -4.39 9.46 12.00
CA MET A 218 -3.19 10.10 11.50
C MET A 218 -2.58 10.99 12.56
N SER A 219 -1.27 11.19 12.49
CA SER A 219 -0.58 12.18 13.33
C SER A 219 -1.14 13.59 13.08
N PRO A 220 -1.00 14.50 14.07
CA PRO A 220 -1.23 15.92 13.82
C PRO A 220 -0.32 16.46 12.70
N GLU A 221 -0.76 17.55 12.10
CA GLU A 221 0.07 18.32 11.18
C GLU A 221 1.41 18.76 11.81
N PRO A 222 2.46 18.94 11.03
CA PRO A 222 2.52 18.95 9.57
C PRO A 222 2.67 17.57 8.92
N TYR A 223 2.67 16.51 9.70
CA TYR A 223 2.87 15.14 9.21
C TYR A 223 1.51 14.49 8.98
N PHE A 224 1.35 13.72 7.95
CA PHE A 224 0.16 12.87 7.71
C PHE A 224 0.53 11.40 7.92
N ARG A 225 1.27 11.14 8.99
CA ARG A 225 1.78 9.82 9.34
C ARG A 225 0.69 8.99 9.97
N GLU A 226 0.51 7.77 9.51
CA GLU A 226 -0.36 6.81 10.17
C GLU A 226 0.19 6.44 11.54
N GLU A 227 -0.67 6.37 12.54
CA GLU A 227 -0.31 6.02 13.90
C GLU A 227 -1.10 4.82 14.41
N ILE A 228 -2.42 4.79 14.18
CA ILE A 228 -3.28 3.72 14.69
C ILE A 228 -4.27 3.31 13.60
N THR A 229 -4.45 2.01 13.44
CA THR A 229 -5.49 1.42 12.59
C THR A 229 -6.33 0.45 13.41
N ALA A 230 -7.63 0.42 13.22
CA ALA A 230 -8.53 -0.56 13.83
C ALA A 230 -9.52 -1.10 12.79
N PHE A 231 -9.83 -2.40 12.88
CA PHE A 231 -10.69 -3.13 11.95
C PHE A 231 -11.54 -4.18 12.70
N PRO A 232 -12.79 -4.43 12.31
CA PRO A 232 -13.60 -3.64 11.38
C PRO A 232 -14.31 -2.48 12.08
N VAL A 233 -14.38 -1.33 11.42
CA VAL A 233 -15.24 -0.24 11.88
C VAL A 233 -16.69 -0.54 11.51
N ALA A 234 -17.58 -0.46 12.47
CA ALA A 234 -19.00 -0.69 12.24
C ALA A 234 -19.66 0.52 11.56
N PHE A 235 -20.25 0.31 10.41
CA PHE A 235 -21.16 1.25 9.75
C PHE A 235 -22.59 0.71 9.83
N PRO A 236 -23.59 1.56 10.13
CA PRO A 236 -25.00 1.16 10.01
C PRO A 236 -25.30 0.66 8.59
N GLU A 237 -26.12 -0.41 8.47
CA GLU A 237 -26.37 -1.09 7.19
C GLU A 237 -26.68 -0.18 5.98
N PRO A 238 -27.53 0.87 6.07
CA PRO A 238 -27.73 1.74 4.91
C PRO A 238 -26.45 2.44 4.43
N ARG A 239 -25.55 2.81 5.36
CA ARG A 239 -24.28 3.44 5.02
C ARG A 239 -23.28 2.42 4.47
N ARG A 240 -23.23 1.22 5.07
CA ARG A 240 -22.35 0.16 4.60
C ARG A 240 -22.67 -0.23 3.16
N ALA A 241 -23.95 -0.47 2.85
CA ALA A 241 -24.39 -0.78 1.49
C ALA A 241 -24.13 0.38 0.50
N ALA A 242 -24.29 1.64 0.94
CA ALA A 242 -23.98 2.80 0.10
C ALA A 242 -22.46 2.90 -0.18
N LEU A 243 -21.62 2.65 0.84
CA LEU A 243 -20.17 2.63 0.70
C LEU A 243 -19.70 1.52 -0.24
N GLU A 244 -20.27 0.31 -0.14
CA GLU A 244 -19.93 -0.81 -1.01
C GLU A 244 -20.26 -0.49 -2.49
N ARG A 245 -21.43 0.10 -2.76
CA ARG A 245 -21.77 0.56 -4.12
C ARG A 245 -20.81 1.63 -4.62
N TRP A 246 -20.54 2.66 -3.81
CA TRP A 246 -19.59 3.71 -4.17
C TRP A 246 -18.20 3.16 -4.47
N LEU A 247 -17.70 2.21 -3.67
CA LEU A 247 -16.42 1.53 -3.92
C LEU A 247 -16.44 0.75 -5.24
N GLY A 248 -17.55 0.06 -5.54
CA GLY A 248 -17.74 -0.61 -6.82
C GLY A 248 -17.68 0.37 -8.00
N ASP A 249 -18.36 1.51 -7.90
CA ASP A 249 -18.35 2.56 -8.93
C ASP A 249 -16.94 3.17 -9.10
N VAL A 250 -16.24 3.44 -7.99
CA VAL A 250 -14.85 3.95 -8.00
C VAL A 250 -13.91 2.98 -8.70
N LEU A 251 -13.95 1.71 -8.32
CA LEU A 251 -13.07 0.69 -8.89
C LEU A 251 -13.40 0.44 -10.36
N ALA A 252 -14.66 0.42 -10.73
CA ALA A 252 -15.09 0.31 -12.13
C ALA A 252 -14.64 1.50 -12.98
N ALA A 253 -14.67 2.73 -12.45
CA ALA A 253 -14.24 3.93 -13.16
C ALA A 253 -12.76 3.90 -13.54
N VAL A 254 -11.91 3.25 -12.73
CA VAL A 254 -10.49 3.04 -13.02
C VAL A 254 -10.20 1.71 -13.72
N GLY A 255 -11.23 0.90 -14.00
CA GLY A 255 -11.11 -0.41 -14.66
C GLY A 255 -10.57 -1.52 -13.77
N TYR A 256 -10.50 -1.32 -12.45
CA TYR A 256 -10.02 -2.32 -11.50
C TYR A 256 -11.20 -3.09 -10.90
N THR A 257 -11.58 -4.18 -11.52
CA THR A 257 -12.81 -4.94 -11.20
C THR A 257 -12.56 -6.33 -10.62
N ASP A 258 -11.30 -6.72 -10.49
CA ASP A 258 -10.90 -8.05 -10.04
C ASP A 258 -9.84 -7.96 -8.95
N ARG A 259 -9.78 -9.00 -8.09
CA ARG A 259 -8.79 -9.11 -7.00
C ARG A 259 -9.04 -8.17 -5.82
N PHE A 260 -8.10 -8.16 -4.88
CA PHE A 260 -8.16 -7.26 -3.73
C PHE A 260 -7.86 -5.82 -4.12
N ALA A 261 -8.58 -4.87 -3.53
CA ALA A 261 -8.19 -3.47 -3.50
C ALA A 261 -8.28 -2.92 -2.08
N HIS A 262 -7.24 -2.20 -1.69
CA HIS A 262 -7.20 -1.37 -0.49
C HIS A 262 -7.43 0.07 -0.93
N VAL A 263 -8.60 0.61 -0.60
CA VAL A 263 -9.02 1.96 -1.01
C VAL A 263 -8.99 2.88 0.20
N GLU A 264 -8.06 3.83 0.20
CA GLU A 264 -8.03 4.89 1.22
C GLU A 264 -8.97 6.03 0.83
N PHE A 265 -9.74 6.51 1.78
CA PHE A 265 -10.71 7.59 1.56
C PHE A 265 -10.90 8.47 2.79
N VAL A 266 -11.25 9.72 2.57
CA VAL A 266 -11.74 10.65 3.59
C VAL A 266 -13.25 10.61 3.58
N LEU A 267 -13.87 10.44 4.75
CA LEU A 267 -15.31 10.56 4.90
C LEU A 267 -15.66 12.01 5.25
N THR A 268 -16.01 12.78 4.22
CA THR A 268 -16.41 14.18 4.38
C THR A 268 -17.89 14.33 4.78
N ALA A 269 -18.30 15.54 5.11
CA ALA A 269 -19.73 15.84 5.37
C ALA A 269 -20.65 15.53 4.17
N ASP A 270 -20.11 15.60 2.96
CA ASP A 270 -20.88 15.41 1.71
C ASP A 270 -20.71 14.01 1.11
N GLY A 271 -19.92 13.14 1.74
CA GLY A 271 -19.69 11.76 1.30
C GLY A 271 -18.20 11.38 1.25
N PRO A 272 -17.88 10.16 0.83
CA PRO A 272 -16.52 9.68 0.75
C PRO A 272 -15.77 10.26 -0.46
N GLU A 273 -14.48 10.54 -0.26
CA GLU A 273 -13.55 11.02 -1.30
C GLU A 273 -12.29 10.16 -1.29
N VAL A 274 -11.91 9.62 -2.44
CA VAL A 274 -10.74 8.73 -2.56
C VAL A 274 -9.45 9.50 -2.28
N VAL A 275 -8.55 8.91 -1.50
CA VAL A 275 -7.17 9.35 -1.30
C VAL A 275 -6.22 8.58 -2.21
N GLU A 276 -6.38 7.23 -2.22
CA GLU A 276 -5.52 6.30 -2.96
C GLU A 276 -6.22 4.97 -3.19
N ILE A 277 -5.91 4.32 -4.32
CA ILE A 277 -6.34 2.95 -4.63
C ILE A 277 -5.09 2.09 -4.76
N ASN A 278 -4.96 1.12 -3.87
CA ASN A 278 -3.85 0.16 -3.88
C ASN A 278 -4.37 -1.21 -4.36
N PRO A 279 -3.84 -1.75 -5.47
CA PRO A 279 -4.32 -3.00 -6.10
C PRO A 279 -3.83 -4.25 -5.36
N ARG A 280 -4.06 -4.32 -4.05
CA ARG A 280 -3.62 -5.36 -3.11
C ARG A 280 -4.36 -5.28 -1.79
N ILE A 281 -4.12 -6.23 -0.89
CA ILE A 281 -4.46 -6.14 0.54
C ILE A 281 -3.67 -4.98 1.18
N GLY A 282 -4.26 -4.30 2.15
CA GLY A 282 -3.60 -3.24 2.90
C GLY A 282 -2.26 -3.67 3.50
N GLY A 283 -1.34 -2.70 3.64
CA GLY A 283 -0.02 -2.92 4.23
C GLY A 283 -0.04 -3.11 5.74
N ALA A 284 1.13 -3.09 6.36
CA ALA A 284 1.31 -3.33 7.79
C ALA A 284 0.65 -4.66 8.22
N LEU A 285 -0.25 -4.65 9.19
CA LEU A 285 -0.98 -5.83 9.68
C LEU A 285 -2.44 -5.90 9.18
N VAL A 286 -2.79 -5.17 8.11
CA VAL A 286 -4.18 -5.20 7.59
C VAL A 286 -4.59 -6.60 7.16
N GLY A 287 -3.72 -7.35 6.48
CA GLY A 287 -3.99 -8.74 6.10
C GLY A 287 -4.19 -9.68 7.30
N GLU A 288 -3.37 -9.53 8.35
CA GLU A 288 -3.54 -10.25 9.63
C GLU A 288 -4.88 -9.86 10.27
N GLY A 289 -5.18 -8.56 10.31
CA GLY A 289 -6.43 -8.04 10.84
C GLY A 289 -7.66 -8.59 10.14
N LEU A 290 -7.63 -8.65 8.81
CA LEU A 290 -8.70 -9.27 7.99
C LEU A 290 -8.89 -10.74 8.35
N CYS A 291 -7.79 -11.51 8.39
CA CYS A 291 -7.87 -12.93 8.73
C CYS A 291 -8.49 -13.15 10.11
N ARG A 292 -8.08 -12.38 11.12
CA ARG A 292 -8.59 -12.47 12.48
C ARG A 292 -10.05 -12.08 12.59
N ALA A 293 -10.39 -10.89 12.10
CA ALA A 293 -11.74 -10.34 12.25
C ALA A 293 -12.78 -11.06 11.40
N LEU A 294 -12.41 -11.62 10.27
CA LEU A 294 -13.30 -12.43 9.45
C LEU A 294 -13.31 -13.90 9.86
N GLY A 295 -12.31 -14.35 10.61
CA GLY A 295 -12.19 -15.76 11.04
C GLY A 295 -11.86 -16.72 9.89
N VAL A 296 -11.27 -16.21 8.80
CA VAL A 296 -10.87 -16.99 7.61
C VAL A 296 -9.51 -16.52 7.11
N ASN A 297 -8.80 -17.39 6.39
CA ASN A 297 -7.57 -16.96 5.72
C ASN A 297 -7.89 -16.26 4.39
N VAL A 298 -7.94 -14.94 4.39
CA VAL A 298 -8.28 -14.16 3.17
C VAL A 298 -7.28 -14.35 2.03
N TYR A 299 -6.08 -14.83 2.31
CA TYR A 299 -5.06 -15.12 1.29
C TYR A 299 -5.42 -16.31 0.39
N GLU A 300 -6.38 -17.17 0.81
CA GLU A 300 -6.93 -18.20 -0.07
C GLU A 300 -7.57 -17.58 -1.31
N ALA A 301 -8.27 -16.44 -1.15
CA ALA A 301 -8.83 -15.72 -2.28
C ALA A 301 -7.77 -15.17 -3.24
N LEU A 302 -6.56 -14.80 -2.76
CA LEU A 302 -5.43 -14.43 -3.64
C LEU A 302 -4.94 -15.63 -4.45
N VAL A 303 -4.80 -16.79 -3.81
CA VAL A 303 -4.34 -18.02 -4.48
C VAL A 303 -5.38 -18.50 -5.49
N GLU A 304 -6.67 -18.55 -5.11
CA GLU A 304 -7.76 -18.92 -6.02
C GLU A 304 -7.78 -18.02 -7.26
N ALA A 305 -7.70 -16.71 -7.04
CA ALA A 305 -7.67 -15.74 -8.14
C ALA A 305 -6.41 -15.86 -9.02
N ALA A 306 -5.24 -16.17 -8.44
CA ALA A 306 -4.02 -16.42 -9.19
C ALA A 306 -4.13 -17.69 -10.06
N LEU A 307 -4.94 -18.65 -9.65
CA LEU A 307 -5.27 -19.85 -10.41
C LEU A 307 -6.38 -19.63 -11.45
N GLY A 308 -6.90 -18.40 -11.60
CA GLY A 308 -8.04 -18.09 -12.48
C GLY A 308 -9.36 -18.64 -11.97
N ARG A 309 -9.48 -18.90 -10.66
CA ARG A 309 -10.70 -19.40 -10.02
C ARG A 309 -11.41 -18.27 -9.30
N ARG A 310 -12.75 -18.29 -9.35
CA ARG A 310 -13.57 -17.37 -8.54
C ARG A 310 -13.28 -17.61 -7.08
N PRO A 311 -12.87 -16.58 -6.31
CA PRO A 311 -12.64 -16.74 -4.89
C PRO A 311 -13.92 -17.12 -4.13
N ALA A 312 -13.84 -18.16 -3.31
CA ALA A 312 -14.96 -18.59 -2.47
C ALA A 312 -15.44 -17.47 -1.53
N LEU A 313 -14.53 -16.62 -1.09
CA LEU A 313 -14.81 -15.47 -0.25
C LEU A 313 -15.74 -14.44 -0.91
N MET A 314 -15.94 -14.48 -2.24
CA MET A 314 -16.91 -13.60 -2.93
C MET A 314 -18.37 -13.84 -2.50
N ASP A 315 -18.71 -15.04 -2.06
CA ASP A 315 -20.10 -15.44 -1.75
C ASP A 315 -20.24 -16.00 -0.32
N ALA A 316 -19.15 -16.40 0.34
CA ALA A 316 -19.18 -16.94 1.69
C ALA A 316 -19.47 -15.85 2.73
N GLU A 317 -20.25 -16.19 3.76
CA GLU A 317 -20.39 -15.37 4.96
C GLU A 317 -19.33 -15.83 5.98
N PRO A 318 -18.30 -14.97 6.25
CA PRO A 318 -17.27 -15.32 7.21
C PRO A 318 -17.84 -15.52 8.60
N PRO A 319 -17.30 -16.47 9.40
CA PRO A 319 -17.79 -16.75 10.75
C PRO A 319 -17.62 -15.57 11.71
N GLY A 320 -16.74 -14.62 11.36
CA GLY A 320 -16.36 -13.52 12.23
C GLY A 320 -15.36 -13.91 13.30
N GLY A 321 -14.74 -12.92 13.91
CA GLY A 321 -13.76 -13.04 14.97
C GLY A 321 -13.63 -11.73 15.74
N PRO A 322 -12.61 -11.58 16.61
CA PRO A 322 -12.40 -10.35 17.35
C PRO A 322 -12.07 -9.18 16.41
N ALA A 323 -12.51 -7.99 16.78
CA ALA A 323 -11.96 -6.79 16.19
C ALA A 323 -10.49 -6.64 16.58
N VAL A 324 -9.71 -5.98 15.73
CA VAL A 324 -8.27 -5.80 15.92
C VAL A 324 -7.90 -4.33 15.81
N ALA A 325 -6.82 -3.96 16.49
CA ALA A 325 -6.18 -2.68 16.28
C ALA A 325 -4.66 -2.83 16.35
N PHE A 326 -3.97 -1.93 15.68
CA PHE A 326 -2.51 -1.87 15.77
C PHE A 326 -2.01 -0.43 15.77
N VAL A 327 -0.93 -0.24 16.53
CA VAL A 327 -0.25 1.04 16.73
C VAL A 327 1.15 0.93 16.13
N LEU A 328 1.52 1.86 15.26
CA LEU A 328 2.86 1.93 14.71
C LEU A 328 3.83 2.47 15.76
N GLY A 329 4.87 1.70 16.06
CA GLY A 329 5.87 2.01 17.09
C GLY A 329 7.02 2.85 16.56
N TYR A 330 6.97 4.17 16.79
CA TYR A 330 8.03 5.10 16.42
C TYR A 330 8.98 5.34 17.59
N PRO A 331 10.29 5.47 17.37
CA PRO A 331 11.21 5.95 18.39
C PRO A 331 10.99 7.44 18.70
N ALA A 332 11.41 7.87 19.87
CA ALA A 332 11.30 9.27 20.28
C ALA A 332 12.27 10.20 19.53
N ALA A 333 13.37 9.67 18.98
CA ALA A 333 14.36 10.42 18.22
C ALA A 333 14.96 9.54 17.12
N PRO A 334 15.45 10.15 16.00
CA PRO A 334 16.20 9.43 15.00
C PRO A 334 17.47 8.81 15.60
N GLY A 335 17.95 7.72 15.01
CA GLY A 335 19.17 7.04 15.44
C GLY A 335 19.24 5.59 15.01
N VAL A 336 20.22 4.87 15.49
CA VAL A 336 20.37 3.44 15.27
C VAL A 336 19.41 2.71 16.22
N PHE A 337 18.50 1.91 15.68
CA PHE A 337 17.57 1.10 16.47
C PHE A 337 18.33 0.05 17.28
N THR A 338 18.10 -0.01 18.59
CA THR A 338 18.78 -0.95 19.48
C THR A 338 17.84 -1.99 20.09
N GLY A 339 16.53 -1.76 20.01
CA GLY A 339 15.54 -2.72 20.51
C GLY A 339 14.29 -2.06 21.07
N VAL A 340 13.48 -2.86 21.75
CA VAL A 340 12.23 -2.42 22.41
C VAL A 340 12.25 -2.87 23.85
N ALA A 341 12.08 -1.93 24.78
CA ALA A 341 11.93 -2.22 26.21
C ALA A 341 10.45 -2.41 26.56
N GLY A 342 10.17 -3.29 27.50
CA GLY A 342 8.83 -3.54 28.05
C GLY A 342 8.04 -4.64 27.37
N LEU A 343 8.62 -5.41 26.47
CA LEU A 343 7.94 -6.52 25.76
C LEU A 343 7.37 -7.56 26.75
N GLU A 344 8.05 -7.79 27.86
CA GLU A 344 7.61 -8.69 28.93
C GLU A 344 6.29 -8.28 29.58
N ARG A 345 5.90 -7.01 29.49
CA ARG A 345 4.67 -6.45 30.08
C ARG A 345 3.43 -6.81 29.26
N LEU A 346 3.62 -7.11 27.98
CA LEU A 346 2.49 -7.40 27.08
C LEU A 346 1.67 -8.60 27.57
N ALA A 347 2.31 -9.61 28.13
CA ALA A 347 1.63 -10.82 28.63
C ALA A 347 0.60 -10.55 29.75
N GLY A 348 0.72 -9.41 30.45
CA GLY A 348 -0.21 -9.01 31.52
C GLY A 348 -1.33 -8.07 31.09
N LEU A 349 -1.42 -7.72 29.80
CA LEU A 349 -2.40 -6.78 29.28
C LEU A 349 -3.55 -7.46 28.57
N PRO A 350 -4.76 -6.88 28.56
CA PRO A 350 -5.91 -7.43 27.84
C PRO A 350 -5.74 -7.32 26.32
N GLY A 351 -6.49 -8.12 25.57
CA GLY A 351 -6.51 -8.08 24.12
C GLY A 351 -5.40 -8.87 23.45
N SER A 352 -4.73 -9.77 24.19
CA SER A 352 -3.65 -10.62 23.65
C SER A 352 -2.60 -9.85 22.84
N PRO A 353 -2.05 -8.74 23.38
CA PRO A 353 -1.19 -7.87 22.62
C PRO A 353 0.11 -8.55 22.19
N ALA A 354 0.58 -8.19 21.00
CA ALA A 354 1.82 -8.71 20.42
C ALA A 354 2.62 -7.59 19.74
N TRP A 355 3.94 -7.77 19.71
CA TRP A 355 4.86 -6.90 18.96
C TRP A 355 5.29 -7.59 17.68
N TYR A 356 5.11 -6.91 16.55
CA TYR A 356 5.56 -7.33 15.23
C TYR A 356 6.74 -6.45 14.80
N PRO A 357 7.97 -6.96 14.82
CA PRO A 357 9.17 -6.17 14.48
C PRO A 357 9.24 -5.92 12.97
N VAL A 358 9.63 -4.70 12.62
CA VAL A 358 9.90 -4.28 11.23
C VAL A 358 11.37 -3.95 11.06
N ARG A 359 12.05 -3.56 12.13
CA ARG A 359 13.47 -3.25 12.16
C ARG A 359 14.25 -4.25 13.00
N ALA A 360 15.48 -4.52 12.59
CA ALA A 360 16.45 -5.26 13.36
C ALA A 360 17.38 -4.31 14.15
N PRO A 361 17.91 -4.71 15.31
CA PRO A 361 18.95 -3.95 15.98
C PRO A 361 20.12 -3.66 15.05
N GLY A 362 20.54 -2.41 14.98
CA GLY A 362 21.54 -1.92 14.04
C GLY A 362 20.99 -1.11 12.86
N ASP A 363 19.68 -1.21 12.59
CA ASP A 363 19.03 -0.43 11.53
C ASP A 363 19.00 1.06 11.85
N LEU A 364 19.31 1.90 10.87
CA LEU A 364 19.21 3.34 10.99
C LEU A 364 17.76 3.81 10.75
N VAL A 365 17.23 4.58 11.69
CA VAL A 365 15.91 5.23 11.62
C VAL A 365 16.10 6.74 11.55
N GLU A 366 15.95 7.33 10.37
CA GLU A 366 16.16 8.76 10.13
C GLU A 366 14.87 9.55 10.00
N HIS A 367 13.84 8.95 9.42
CA HIS A 367 12.63 9.63 9.00
C HIS A 367 11.47 9.36 9.98
N LEU A 368 11.24 10.26 10.93
CA LEU A 368 10.11 10.14 11.87
C LEU A 368 8.82 10.80 11.38
N ALA A 369 8.90 11.54 10.29
CA ALA A 369 7.77 12.29 9.72
C ALA A 369 6.81 11.43 8.87
N ASP A 370 7.21 10.23 8.51
CA ASP A 370 6.46 9.34 7.62
C ASP A 370 6.61 7.87 8.04
N SER A 371 5.97 6.97 7.30
CA SER A 371 5.94 5.54 7.64
C SER A 371 7.29 4.81 7.54
N ARG A 372 8.36 5.45 7.06
CA ARG A 372 9.71 4.87 7.11
C ARG A 372 10.29 4.82 8.52
N GLY A 373 9.73 5.59 9.46
CA GLY A 373 10.26 5.77 10.81
C GLY A 373 9.80 4.78 11.84
N TYR A 374 8.78 3.93 11.59
CA TYR A 374 8.37 2.98 12.61
C TYR A 374 9.30 1.75 12.67
N ALA A 375 9.52 1.27 13.88
CA ALA A 375 10.40 0.13 14.14
C ALA A 375 9.67 -1.21 14.25
N GLY A 376 8.36 -1.15 14.44
CA GLY A 376 7.49 -2.32 14.53
C GLY A 376 6.07 -1.90 14.87
N ILE A 377 5.20 -2.87 15.08
CA ILE A 377 3.77 -2.68 15.23
C ILE A 377 3.30 -3.38 16.51
N VAL A 378 2.54 -2.68 17.34
CA VAL A 378 1.82 -3.26 18.47
C VAL A 378 0.42 -3.62 18.00
N TYR A 379 0.07 -4.88 18.14
CA TYR A 379 -1.23 -5.43 17.79
C TYR A 379 -2.02 -5.74 19.05
N ALA A 380 -3.35 -5.60 19.04
CA ALA A 380 -4.24 -6.13 20.07
C ALA A 380 -5.64 -6.42 19.53
N GLU A 381 -6.38 -7.27 20.23
CA GLU A 381 -7.75 -7.69 19.94
C GLU A 381 -8.76 -7.06 20.91
N GLY A 382 -10.02 -7.03 20.50
CA GLY A 382 -11.15 -6.59 21.32
C GLY A 382 -12.48 -7.02 20.72
N ASP A 383 -13.57 -6.95 21.48
CA ASP A 383 -14.91 -7.27 20.98
C ASP A 383 -15.40 -6.23 19.95
N THR A 384 -14.86 -5.02 20.00
CA THR A 384 -15.12 -3.94 19.05
C THR A 384 -13.82 -3.27 18.64
N ALA A 385 -13.81 -2.58 17.49
CA ALA A 385 -12.66 -1.81 17.03
C ALA A 385 -12.21 -0.74 18.04
N GLU A 386 -13.17 -0.13 18.77
CA GLU A 386 -12.88 0.82 19.84
C GLU A 386 -12.13 0.14 20.99
N LEU A 387 -12.62 -1.00 21.46
CA LEU A 387 -11.98 -1.74 22.56
C LEU A 387 -10.59 -2.26 22.15
N ALA A 388 -10.47 -2.80 20.94
CA ALA A 388 -9.19 -3.20 20.38
C ALA A 388 -8.18 -2.03 20.33
N THR A 389 -8.66 -0.83 19.94
CA THR A 389 -7.84 0.40 19.94
C THR A 389 -7.34 0.74 21.35
N HIS A 390 -8.22 0.70 22.37
CA HIS A 390 -7.82 0.93 23.76
C HIS A 390 -6.77 -0.08 24.23
N HIS A 391 -6.93 -1.35 23.91
CA HIS A 391 -5.96 -2.40 24.24
C HIS A 391 -4.62 -2.17 23.53
N ALA A 392 -4.64 -1.86 22.23
CA ALA A 392 -3.42 -1.62 21.45
C ALA A 392 -2.66 -0.38 21.94
N VAL A 393 -3.36 0.70 22.27
CA VAL A 393 -2.76 1.92 22.84
C VAL A 393 -2.18 1.66 24.22
N ALA A 394 -2.90 0.92 25.10
CA ALA A 394 -2.37 0.55 26.41
C ALA A 394 -1.10 -0.31 26.30
N ALA A 395 -1.08 -1.24 25.35
CA ALA A 395 0.08 -2.07 25.06
C ALA A 395 1.25 -1.24 24.47
N ALA A 396 0.98 -0.33 23.55
CA ALA A 396 2.00 0.58 23.00
C ALA A 396 2.62 1.48 24.07
N ASN A 397 1.82 1.99 24.99
CA ASN A 397 2.30 2.82 26.11
C ASN A 397 3.16 2.03 27.12
N ALA A 398 3.05 0.71 27.15
CA ALA A 398 3.91 -0.14 27.97
C ALA A 398 5.30 -0.37 27.34
N LEU A 399 5.44 -0.07 26.06
CA LEU A 399 6.68 -0.27 25.29
C LEU A 399 7.45 1.03 25.11
N ARG A 400 8.73 0.87 24.81
CA ARG A 400 9.60 1.97 24.41
C ARG A 400 10.56 1.50 23.32
N VAL A 401 10.42 2.09 22.13
CA VAL A 401 11.36 1.90 21.02
C VAL A 401 12.63 2.67 21.32
N LEU A 402 13.77 1.98 21.30
CA LEU A 402 15.07 2.52 21.71
C LEU A 402 15.95 2.78 20.49
N THR A 403 16.52 3.99 20.44
CA THR A 403 17.54 4.37 19.45
C THR A 403 18.73 5.01 20.15
N GLU A 404 19.91 4.84 19.57
CA GLU A 404 21.13 5.54 19.96
C GLU A 404 21.56 6.51 18.85
N PRO A 405 22.27 7.61 19.17
CA PRO A 405 22.75 8.54 18.17
C PRO A 405 23.54 7.81 17.07
N ALA A 406 23.25 8.11 15.79
CA ALA A 406 23.96 7.53 14.68
C ALA A 406 25.43 8.02 14.68
N GLY A 407 26.37 7.07 14.62
CA GLY A 407 27.77 7.38 14.40
C GLY A 407 28.04 7.74 12.93
N PRO A 408 29.21 8.31 12.61
CA PRO A 408 29.54 8.74 11.24
C PRO A 408 29.62 7.61 10.20
N THR A 409 29.53 6.35 10.62
CA THR A 409 29.61 5.15 9.79
C THR A 409 28.32 4.31 9.78
N SER A 410 27.22 4.81 10.36
CA SER A 410 25.95 4.06 10.40
C SER A 410 25.34 3.99 9.00
N ALA A 411 25.17 2.78 8.46
CA ALA A 411 24.48 2.57 7.19
C ALA A 411 22.95 2.59 7.39
N PRO A 412 22.15 3.10 6.43
CA PRO A 412 20.70 2.96 6.47
C PRO A 412 20.35 1.47 6.48
N GLY A 413 19.51 1.07 7.43
CA GLY A 413 18.96 -0.28 7.48
C GLY A 413 18.01 -0.55 6.30
N PRO A 414 17.61 -1.80 6.07
CA PRO A 414 16.67 -2.12 5.02
C PRO A 414 15.38 -1.33 5.25
N VAL A 415 15.01 -0.52 4.26
CA VAL A 415 13.71 0.14 4.26
C VAL A 415 12.66 -0.98 4.15
N PRO A 416 11.61 -0.99 4.96
CA PRO A 416 10.51 -1.94 4.76
C PRO A 416 10.13 -1.98 3.28
N VAL A 417 9.62 -3.11 2.77
CA VAL A 417 9.30 -3.37 1.33
C VAL A 417 8.40 -2.29 0.66
N LEU A 418 8.22 -1.17 1.30
CA LEU A 418 7.74 0.12 0.77
C LEU A 418 8.83 0.93 0.04
N GLY A 419 10.05 0.38 -0.15
CA GLY A 419 11.18 1.03 -0.82
C GLY A 419 10.90 1.33 -2.30
N PRO A 420 11.58 2.35 -2.87
CA PRO A 420 11.34 2.79 -4.24
C PRO A 420 11.60 1.67 -5.25
N ALA A 421 10.65 1.48 -6.18
CA ALA A 421 10.99 0.88 -7.44
C ALA A 421 12.05 1.78 -8.13
N PRO A 422 13.10 1.23 -8.76
CA PRO A 422 13.86 2.00 -9.72
C PRO A 422 12.90 2.50 -10.81
N ASP A 423 13.14 3.70 -11.31
CA ASP A 423 12.35 4.25 -12.40
C ASP A 423 12.29 3.23 -13.55
N PRO A 424 11.11 2.99 -14.14
CA PRO A 424 11.04 2.25 -15.39
C PRO A 424 11.93 2.99 -16.39
N ALA A 425 12.83 2.26 -17.05
CA ALA A 425 13.67 2.81 -18.10
C ALA A 425 12.80 3.62 -19.06
N PRO A 426 13.22 4.83 -19.49
CA PRO A 426 12.44 5.66 -20.38
C PRO A 426 12.10 4.82 -21.63
N ALA A 427 10.82 4.83 -22.03
CA ALA A 427 10.37 4.14 -23.23
C ALA A 427 11.26 4.56 -24.39
N PRO A 428 11.71 3.62 -25.26
CA PRO A 428 12.56 3.93 -26.40
C PRO A 428 11.87 5.03 -27.19
N GLY A 429 12.57 6.19 -27.33
CA GLY A 429 12.06 7.38 -27.98
C GLY A 429 11.57 7.06 -29.39
N ALA A 430 10.36 7.49 -29.70
CA ALA A 430 9.90 7.56 -31.07
C ALA A 430 10.93 8.36 -31.86
N ALA A 431 11.70 7.67 -32.68
CA ALA A 431 12.62 8.29 -33.62
C ALA A 431 11.80 9.24 -34.50
N GLY A 432 12.10 10.53 -34.40
CA GLY A 432 11.48 11.54 -35.24
C GLY A 432 11.73 11.21 -36.69
N GLU A 433 10.69 11.00 -37.45
CA GLU A 433 10.74 11.02 -38.90
C GLU A 433 11.11 12.44 -39.34
N GLY A 434 12.39 12.60 -39.65
CA GLY A 434 12.89 13.80 -40.31
C GLY A 434 12.36 13.84 -41.74
N GLY A 435 11.36 14.69 -41.99
CA GLY A 435 10.91 15.06 -43.30
C GLY A 435 12.01 15.75 -44.09
N GLY A 436 12.61 15.04 -45.04
CA GLY A 436 13.44 15.62 -46.08
C GLY A 436 12.60 16.38 -47.09
N GLY A 437 12.64 17.73 -47.00
CA GLY A 437 12.17 18.64 -48.04
C GLY A 437 13.22 18.74 -49.14
N GLY A 438 12.98 18.11 -50.28
CA GLY A 438 13.72 18.38 -51.48
C GLY A 438 13.26 19.66 -52.15
N ALA A 439 14.19 20.54 -52.36
CA ALA A 439 14.07 21.67 -53.30
C ALA A 439 14.48 21.18 -54.67
N ASP A 440 13.69 21.55 -55.66
CA ASP A 440 14.07 21.80 -57.05
C ASP A 440 12.97 22.68 -57.59
N GLY A 441 13.24 23.87 -58.16
CA GLY A 441 14.10 24.24 -59.27
C GLY A 441 13.28 24.38 -60.54
N GLY A 442 12.91 25.58 -60.92
CA GLY A 442 12.24 25.87 -62.16
C GLY A 442 11.70 27.29 -62.20
#